data_e96af870cfc1b4d7da4fd2ef2851c8ee
#
_entry.id   e96af870cfc1b4d7da4fd2ef2851c8ee
#
_cell.length_a   1.000
_cell.length_b   1.000
_cell.length_c   1.000
_cell.angle_alpha   90.00
_cell.angle_beta   90.00
_cell.angle_gamma   90.00
#
_symmetry.space_group_name_H-M   'P 1'
#
loop_
_entity.id
_entity.type
_entity.pdbx_description
1 polymer ?
#
loop_
_entity_poly.entity_id
_entity_poly.type
_entity_poly.pdbx_seq_one_letter_code
_entity_poly.pdbx_strand_id
1 'polypeptide(L)'
;MLDNPKLTPRTTLLCNDGFASLNSGVVHQPLWSAEYLTASAVSSASSIGRTTNRFHADGRLPAGDGAVLSDYRRSGFDRGHMVPSGDAATIQAQEQTFTLANVVPQTAALNEGIWTGVEMAVRHLAQRDGAVYVVTGPAFHDSTRGIGHDVLVPSSTWKAVYDPTSAGAGVYVCKNNDTPTCTIVSVAALIHAVGIDPFPSLPADMKARAMDLPEPESSPYRARQSQSYQNRLERQGIRLGLHALKQIMED
;
A
#
# COMPACT_ATOMS: atom_id res chain seq x y z
N MET A 1 4.45 -7.59 -18.54
CA MET A 1 4.10 -6.61 -17.50
C MET A 1 4.61 -5.19 -17.77
N LEU A 2 5.83 -4.95 -18.22
CA LEU A 2 6.23 -3.62 -18.68
C LEU A 2 5.81 -3.44 -20.15
N ASP A 3 4.88 -2.53 -20.40
CA ASP A 3 4.42 -2.16 -21.74
C ASP A 3 5.24 -1.00 -22.30
N ASN A 4 5.83 -0.19 -21.40
CA ASN A 4 6.72 0.91 -21.76
C ASN A 4 8.20 0.51 -21.58
N PRO A 5 9.00 0.42 -22.65
CA PRO A 5 10.41 0.03 -22.59
C PRO A 5 11.28 1.01 -21.79
N LYS A 6 10.84 2.26 -21.58
CA LYS A 6 11.56 3.22 -20.73
C LYS A 6 11.59 2.83 -19.24
N LEU A 7 10.72 1.92 -18.82
CA LEU A 7 10.69 1.40 -17.46
C LEU A 7 11.67 0.24 -17.23
N THR A 8 12.27 -0.31 -18.29
CA THR A 8 13.13 -1.51 -18.22
C THR A 8 14.53 -1.28 -17.63
N PRO A 9 15.19 -0.10 -17.76
CA PRO A 9 16.55 0.07 -17.27
C PRO A 9 16.65 -0.14 -15.75
N ARG A 10 17.73 -0.84 -15.33
CA ARG A 10 18.07 -1.10 -13.92
C ARG A 10 16.91 -1.73 -13.13
N THR A 11 16.15 -2.65 -13.75
CA THR A 11 15.12 -3.40 -13.05
C THR A 11 15.63 -4.73 -12.53
N THR A 12 15.22 -5.10 -11.32
CA THR A 12 15.52 -6.39 -10.67
C THR A 12 14.21 -7.04 -10.21
N LEU A 13 13.94 -8.25 -10.69
CA LEU A 13 12.82 -9.06 -10.22
C LEU A 13 13.21 -9.79 -8.93
N LEU A 14 12.44 -9.61 -7.90
CA LEU A 14 12.60 -10.24 -6.58
C LEU A 14 11.41 -11.16 -6.32
N CYS A 15 11.71 -12.46 -6.08
CA CYS A 15 10.70 -13.44 -5.68
C CYS A 15 10.76 -13.66 -4.17
N ASN A 16 9.60 -13.67 -3.54
CA ASN A 16 9.38 -13.94 -2.13
C ASN A 16 8.36 -15.08 -1.96
N ASP A 17 8.14 -15.57 -0.75
CA ASP A 17 7.28 -16.74 -0.52
C ASP A 17 5.81 -16.49 -0.92
N GLY A 18 5.31 -15.28 -0.72
CA GLY A 18 3.91 -14.92 -1.02
C GLY A 18 3.72 -13.93 -2.16
N PHE A 19 4.80 -13.34 -2.70
CA PHE A 19 4.71 -12.29 -3.72
C PHE A 19 6.00 -12.14 -4.53
N ALA A 20 5.90 -11.46 -5.66
CA ALA A 20 7.04 -11.00 -6.44
C ALA A 20 7.01 -9.49 -6.61
N SER A 21 8.17 -8.83 -6.62
CA SER A 21 8.32 -7.39 -6.86
C SER A 21 9.31 -7.13 -7.99
N LEU A 22 8.97 -6.21 -8.90
CA LEU A 22 9.93 -5.67 -9.85
C LEU A 22 10.43 -4.32 -9.34
N ASN A 23 11.65 -4.30 -8.84
CA ASN A 23 12.29 -3.08 -8.35
C ASN A 23 13.00 -2.33 -9.48
N SER A 24 12.99 -1.00 -9.43
CA SER A 24 13.72 -0.12 -10.35
C SER A 24 14.78 0.67 -9.61
N GLY A 25 16.05 0.53 -10.03
CA GLY A 25 17.15 1.35 -9.56
C GLY A 25 17.13 2.79 -10.10
N VAL A 26 16.17 3.15 -10.96
CA VAL A 26 15.98 4.53 -11.42
C VAL A 26 15.13 5.34 -10.42
N VAL A 27 14.11 4.70 -9.84
CA VAL A 27 13.21 5.34 -8.85
C VAL A 27 13.44 4.83 -7.43
N HIS A 28 14.37 3.89 -7.25
CA HIS A 28 14.81 3.27 -5.99
C HIS A 28 13.68 2.59 -5.18
N GLN A 29 12.68 2.02 -5.90
CA GLN A 29 11.51 1.39 -5.28
C GLN A 29 10.82 0.43 -6.28
N PRO A 30 9.81 -0.36 -5.85
CA PRO A 30 9.11 -1.25 -6.77
C PRO A 30 8.31 -0.45 -7.81
N LEU A 31 8.35 -0.90 -9.07
CA LEU A 31 7.42 -0.49 -10.11
C LEU A 31 6.08 -1.21 -9.93
N TRP A 32 6.13 -2.43 -9.41
CA TRP A 32 4.97 -3.22 -9.02
C TRP A 32 5.37 -4.34 -8.07
N SER A 33 4.42 -4.78 -7.25
CA SER A 33 4.45 -6.04 -6.50
C SER A 33 3.17 -6.83 -6.82
N ALA A 34 3.31 -8.15 -7.02
CA ALA A 34 2.22 -9.03 -7.42
C ALA A 34 2.05 -10.20 -6.47
N GLU A 35 0.83 -10.53 -6.13
CA GLU A 35 0.47 -11.64 -5.26
C GLU A 35 -0.75 -12.41 -5.78
N TYR A 36 -0.84 -13.68 -5.41
CA TYR A 36 -2.03 -14.50 -5.52
C TYR A 36 -2.64 -14.65 -4.13
N LEU A 37 -3.68 -13.88 -3.85
CA LEU A 37 -4.31 -13.80 -2.55
C LEU A 37 -5.49 -14.77 -2.46
N THR A 38 -5.40 -15.74 -1.57
CA THR A 38 -6.45 -16.75 -1.36
C THR A 38 -7.20 -16.50 -0.05
N ALA A 39 -8.45 -17.00 0.05
CA ALA A 39 -9.23 -16.98 1.28
C ALA A 39 -8.50 -17.64 2.45
N SER A 40 -7.78 -18.75 2.19
CA SER A 40 -6.98 -19.44 3.20
C SER A 40 -5.78 -18.62 3.67
N ALA A 41 -5.09 -17.90 2.75
CA ALA A 41 -3.99 -17.02 3.11
C ALA A 41 -4.46 -15.87 4.02
N VAL A 42 -5.59 -15.24 3.68
CA VAL A 42 -6.19 -14.17 4.50
C VAL A 42 -6.57 -14.68 5.89
N SER A 43 -7.17 -15.88 5.99
CA SER A 43 -7.52 -16.49 7.28
C SER A 43 -6.28 -16.78 8.13
N SER A 44 -5.22 -17.32 7.52
CA SER A 44 -3.94 -17.57 8.19
C SER A 44 -3.28 -16.28 8.68
N ALA A 45 -3.22 -15.26 7.82
CA ALA A 45 -2.66 -13.94 8.15
C ALA A 45 -3.40 -13.29 9.33
N SER A 46 -4.74 -13.39 9.36
CA SER A 46 -5.56 -12.87 10.46
C SER A 46 -5.24 -13.54 11.79
N SER A 47 -4.94 -14.85 11.78
CA SER A 47 -4.59 -15.63 12.98
C SER A 47 -3.19 -15.29 13.50
N ILE A 48 -2.23 -14.96 12.62
CA ILE A 48 -0.86 -14.60 13.00
C ILE A 48 -0.83 -13.17 13.57
N GLY A 49 -1.63 -12.25 13.00
CA GLY A 49 -1.55 -10.85 13.29
C GLY A 49 -0.22 -10.21 12.82
N ARG A 50 0.06 -9.00 13.25
CA ARG A 50 1.30 -8.30 12.90
C ARG A 50 2.41 -8.61 13.91
N THR A 51 3.43 -9.38 13.49
CA THR A 51 4.52 -9.88 14.35
C THR A 51 5.74 -8.97 14.38
N THR A 52 5.93 -8.13 13.35
CA THR A 52 7.10 -7.24 13.22
C THR A 52 6.75 -5.90 12.57
N ASN A 53 7.61 -4.91 12.80
CA ASN A 53 7.63 -3.61 12.10
C ASN A 53 9.03 -3.30 11.56
N ARG A 54 9.87 -4.30 11.42
CA ARG A 54 11.29 -4.13 11.08
C ARG A 54 11.49 -4.02 9.59
N PHE A 55 11.29 -2.84 9.04
CA PHE A 55 11.67 -2.56 7.67
C PHE A 55 13.18 -2.70 7.47
N HIS A 56 13.59 -3.18 6.31
CA HIS A 56 14.99 -3.40 5.94
C HIS A 56 15.22 -3.16 4.45
N ALA A 57 16.43 -2.77 4.09
CA ALA A 57 16.86 -2.73 2.70
C ALA A 57 16.96 -4.16 2.14
N ASP A 58 16.70 -4.34 0.86
CA ASP A 58 16.81 -5.65 0.20
C ASP A 58 18.24 -5.87 -0.30
N GLY A 59 18.95 -6.77 0.35
CA GLY A 59 20.34 -7.11 -0.01
C GLY A 59 20.51 -7.84 -1.35
N ARG A 60 19.42 -8.21 -2.01
CA ARG A 60 19.44 -8.84 -3.34
C ARG A 60 19.52 -7.81 -4.48
N LEU A 61 19.25 -6.54 -4.18
CA LEU A 61 19.36 -5.45 -5.16
C LEU A 61 20.82 -5.06 -5.37
N PRO A 62 21.20 -4.65 -6.59
CA PRO A 62 22.49 -4.01 -6.82
C PRO A 62 22.68 -2.79 -5.90
N ALA A 63 23.93 -2.54 -5.52
CA ALA A 63 24.27 -1.39 -4.67
C ALA A 63 23.76 -0.07 -5.30
N GLY A 64 22.99 0.69 -4.53
CA GLY A 64 22.42 1.96 -4.98
C GLY A 64 21.13 1.83 -5.80
N ASP A 65 20.56 0.64 -6.00
CA ASP A 65 19.32 0.45 -6.75
C ASP A 65 18.07 0.39 -5.86
N GLY A 66 18.21 0.32 -4.54
CA GLY A 66 17.10 0.26 -3.60
C GLY A 66 17.14 1.37 -2.57
N ALA A 67 15.98 1.67 -1.99
CA ALA A 67 15.87 2.56 -0.85
C ALA A 67 16.57 1.98 0.40
N VAL A 68 17.00 2.86 1.28
CA VAL A 68 17.51 2.53 2.60
C VAL A 68 16.70 3.20 3.71
N LEU A 69 16.80 2.73 4.94
CA LEU A 69 15.97 3.25 6.06
C LEU A 69 16.16 4.75 6.33
N SER A 70 17.37 5.27 6.06
CA SER A 70 17.67 6.69 6.22
C SER A 70 16.87 7.58 5.28
N ASP A 71 16.45 7.10 4.11
CA ASP A 71 15.69 7.88 3.13
C ASP A 71 14.32 8.29 3.67
N TYR A 72 13.70 7.41 4.44
CA TYR A 72 12.39 7.65 5.04
C TYR A 72 12.45 8.46 6.35
N ARG A 73 13.63 8.53 6.98
CA ARG A 73 13.76 9.20 8.29
C ARG A 73 13.53 10.71 8.17
N ARG A 74 12.47 11.22 8.83
CA ARG A 74 12.04 12.62 8.78
C ARG A 74 11.68 13.12 7.38
N SER A 75 11.32 12.22 6.48
CA SER A 75 10.90 12.56 5.11
C SER A 75 9.50 13.19 5.06
N GLY A 76 8.67 12.95 6.07
CA GLY A 76 7.24 13.30 6.08
C GLY A 76 6.37 12.24 5.40
N PHE A 77 6.96 11.10 4.98
CA PHE A 77 6.25 10.00 4.36
C PHE A 77 6.39 8.70 5.15
N ASP A 78 5.34 7.91 5.11
CA ASP A 78 5.31 6.54 5.58
C ASP A 78 5.95 5.60 4.57
N ARG A 79 6.31 4.41 5.04
CA ARG A 79 6.70 3.25 4.23
C ARG A 79 5.43 2.49 3.87
N GLY A 80 4.77 2.89 2.78
CA GLY A 80 3.53 2.30 2.31
C GLY A 80 3.78 0.99 1.57
N HIS A 81 3.18 -0.09 2.05
CA HIS A 81 3.33 -1.42 1.43
C HIS A 81 2.61 -1.50 0.08
N MET A 82 3.21 -2.24 -0.85
CA MET A 82 2.54 -2.66 -2.08
C MET A 82 1.77 -3.97 -1.84
N VAL A 83 2.45 -5.04 -1.38
CA VAL A 83 1.81 -6.23 -0.81
C VAL A 83 1.77 -6.07 0.70
N PRO A 84 0.56 -6.00 1.32
CA PRO A 84 0.41 -5.73 2.74
C PRO A 84 0.89 -6.89 3.61
N SER A 85 1.42 -6.56 4.79
CA SER A 85 1.79 -7.59 5.78
C SER A 85 0.59 -8.42 6.27
N GLY A 86 -0.62 -7.88 6.14
CA GLY A 86 -1.87 -8.56 6.50
C GLY A 86 -2.34 -9.61 5.49
N ASP A 87 -1.67 -9.76 4.35
CA ASP A 87 -1.97 -10.76 3.33
C ASP A 87 -1.06 -11.99 3.42
N ALA A 88 0.02 -11.89 4.23
CA ALA A 88 1.03 -12.93 4.36
C ALA A 88 0.57 -14.08 5.28
N ALA A 89 0.50 -15.29 4.72
CA ALA A 89 -0.01 -16.49 5.39
C ALA A 89 0.91 -17.10 6.46
N THR A 90 2.18 -16.67 6.51
CA THR A 90 3.20 -17.16 7.47
C THR A 90 4.00 -15.99 8.04
N ILE A 91 4.64 -16.19 9.20
CA ILE A 91 5.52 -15.20 9.82
C ILE A 91 6.67 -14.83 8.87
N GLN A 92 7.27 -15.82 8.21
CA GLN A 92 8.36 -15.60 7.26
C GLN A 92 7.92 -14.77 6.06
N ALA A 93 6.79 -15.11 5.43
CA ALA A 93 6.24 -14.32 4.33
C ALA A 93 5.89 -12.89 4.79
N GLN A 94 5.39 -12.74 6.04
CA GLN A 94 5.13 -11.43 6.61
C GLN A 94 6.40 -10.60 6.80
N GLU A 95 7.48 -11.18 7.29
CA GLU A 95 8.79 -10.50 7.43
C GLU A 95 9.31 -10.02 6.07
N GLN A 96 9.13 -10.81 5.01
CA GLN A 96 9.53 -10.45 3.65
C GLN A 96 8.75 -9.23 3.12
N THR A 97 7.50 -9.00 3.55
CA THR A 97 6.76 -7.80 3.12
C THR A 97 7.39 -6.49 3.61
N PHE A 98 8.20 -6.53 4.67
CA PHE A 98 8.89 -5.35 5.23
C PHE A 98 10.20 -4.97 4.51
N THR A 99 10.55 -5.64 3.40
CA THR A 99 11.62 -5.15 2.53
C THR A 99 11.26 -3.79 1.92
N LEU A 100 12.22 -2.87 1.84
CA LEU A 100 12.02 -1.58 1.16
C LEU A 100 11.80 -1.74 -0.35
N ALA A 101 12.08 -2.93 -0.92
CA ALA A 101 11.73 -3.30 -2.28
C ALA A 101 10.23 -3.64 -2.48
N ASN A 102 9.43 -3.56 -1.42
CA ASN A 102 7.96 -3.72 -1.43
C ASN A 102 7.23 -2.49 -0.90
N VAL A 103 7.91 -1.36 -0.71
CA VAL A 103 7.28 -0.14 -0.18
C VAL A 103 7.58 1.08 -1.03
N VAL A 104 6.69 2.06 -0.94
CA VAL A 104 6.82 3.37 -1.59
C VAL A 104 6.54 4.48 -0.58
N PRO A 105 7.04 5.72 -0.81
CA PRO A 105 6.67 6.86 0.02
C PRO A 105 5.17 7.18 -0.11
N GLN A 106 4.42 7.03 0.97
CA GLN A 106 3.00 7.40 1.04
C GLN A 106 2.77 8.46 2.12
N THR A 107 1.83 9.38 1.91
CA THR A 107 1.35 10.24 2.99
C THR A 107 0.66 9.40 4.08
N ALA A 108 0.76 9.80 5.33
CA ALA A 108 0.04 9.10 6.41
C ALA A 108 -1.49 9.11 6.18
N ALA A 109 -2.01 10.18 5.57
CA ALA A 109 -3.43 10.28 5.22
C ALA A 109 -3.86 9.19 4.22
N LEU A 110 -3.01 8.85 3.25
CA LEU A 110 -3.26 7.74 2.32
C LEU A 110 -3.02 6.40 3.02
N ASN A 111 -1.82 6.17 3.53
CA ASN A 111 -1.35 4.89 4.04
C ASN A 111 -2.20 4.35 5.21
N GLU A 112 -2.45 5.18 6.24
CA GLU A 112 -3.25 4.82 7.41
C GLU A 112 -4.76 5.04 7.19
N GLY A 113 -5.14 5.68 6.10
CA GLY A 113 -6.51 6.05 5.74
C GLY A 113 -7.13 5.11 4.71
N ILE A 114 -7.50 5.69 3.55
CA ILE A 114 -8.27 5.00 2.52
C ILE A 114 -7.54 3.80 1.89
N TRP A 115 -6.18 3.81 1.86
CA TRP A 115 -5.40 2.70 1.32
C TRP A 115 -5.55 1.42 2.15
N THR A 116 -5.51 1.54 3.49
CA THR A 116 -5.87 0.41 4.38
C THR A 116 -7.27 -0.11 4.08
N GLY A 117 -8.23 0.78 3.78
CA GLY A 117 -9.59 0.40 3.38
C GLY A 117 -9.63 -0.38 2.07
N VAL A 118 -8.83 0.01 1.07
CA VAL A 118 -8.67 -0.74 -0.18
C VAL A 118 -8.10 -2.14 0.07
N GLU A 119 -7.06 -2.25 0.91
CA GLU A 119 -6.47 -3.54 1.28
C GLU A 119 -7.48 -4.46 1.97
N MET A 120 -8.32 -3.93 2.86
CA MET A 120 -9.38 -4.68 3.53
C MET A 120 -10.45 -5.15 2.54
N ALA A 121 -10.90 -4.27 1.63
CA ALA A 121 -11.87 -4.60 0.59
C ALA A 121 -11.38 -5.74 -0.33
N VAL A 122 -10.10 -5.73 -0.71
CA VAL A 122 -9.49 -6.79 -1.53
C VAL A 122 -9.39 -8.11 -0.76
N ARG A 123 -9.04 -8.08 0.55
CA ARG A 123 -9.07 -9.29 1.39
C ARG A 123 -10.48 -9.90 1.49
N HIS A 124 -11.51 -9.07 1.69
CA HIS A 124 -12.90 -9.56 1.72
C HIS A 124 -13.34 -10.11 0.38
N LEU A 125 -12.90 -9.52 -0.74
CA LEU A 125 -13.14 -10.07 -2.08
C LEU A 125 -12.51 -11.47 -2.21
N ALA A 126 -11.24 -11.63 -1.81
CA ALA A 126 -10.56 -12.92 -1.83
C ALA A 126 -11.25 -13.96 -0.92
N GLN A 127 -11.75 -13.55 0.25
CA GLN A 127 -12.49 -14.45 1.15
C GLN A 127 -13.84 -14.88 0.56
N ARG A 128 -14.55 -13.96 -0.10
CA ARG A 128 -15.86 -14.23 -0.73
C ARG A 128 -15.74 -15.15 -1.94
N ASP A 129 -14.76 -14.89 -2.81
CA ASP A 129 -14.66 -15.52 -4.13
C ASP A 129 -13.57 -16.62 -4.21
N GLY A 130 -12.91 -16.89 -3.06
CA GLY A 130 -11.92 -17.94 -2.90
C GLY A 130 -10.49 -17.48 -3.15
N ALA A 131 -10.23 -16.72 -4.23
CA ALA A 131 -8.93 -16.15 -4.54
C ALA A 131 -9.01 -15.02 -5.58
N VAL A 132 -8.04 -14.09 -5.52
CA VAL A 132 -7.83 -13.04 -6.50
C VAL A 132 -6.36 -12.89 -6.86
N TYR A 133 -6.07 -12.42 -8.08
CA TYR A 133 -4.73 -11.96 -8.46
C TYR A 133 -4.66 -10.46 -8.23
N VAL A 134 -3.62 -10.02 -7.54
CA VAL A 134 -3.45 -8.61 -7.17
C VAL A 134 -2.08 -8.13 -7.66
N VAL A 135 -2.06 -6.98 -8.32
CA VAL A 135 -0.81 -6.28 -8.66
C VAL A 135 -0.94 -4.84 -8.18
N THR A 136 0.04 -4.39 -7.41
CA THR A 136 0.05 -3.06 -6.78
C THR A 136 1.29 -2.31 -7.20
N GLY A 137 1.16 -1.01 -7.48
CA GLY A 137 2.32 -0.20 -7.84
C GLY A 137 2.09 1.30 -7.68
N PRO A 138 3.18 2.09 -7.82
CA PRO A 138 3.14 3.54 -7.87
C PRO A 138 2.81 4.06 -9.27
N ALA A 139 2.29 5.30 -9.32
CA ALA A 139 2.23 6.11 -10.52
C ALA A 139 2.95 7.44 -10.28
N PHE A 140 3.69 7.94 -11.30
CA PHE A 140 4.56 9.09 -11.17
C PHE A 140 4.18 10.24 -12.10
N HIS A 141 2.88 10.45 -12.30
CA HIS A 141 2.42 11.55 -13.14
C HIS A 141 2.82 12.89 -12.50
N ASP A 142 3.58 13.70 -13.23
CA ASP A 142 4.13 15.02 -12.78
C ASP A 142 4.91 14.96 -11.45
N SER A 143 5.38 13.77 -11.04
CA SER A 143 6.15 13.63 -9.81
C SER A 143 7.61 13.98 -10.05
N THR A 144 8.08 15.02 -9.34
CA THR A 144 9.49 15.47 -9.37
C THR A 144 10.14 15.44 -7.99
N ARG A 145 9.35 15.09 -6.94
CA ARG A 145 9.83 15.07 -5.56
C ARG A 145 10.45 13.72 -5.22
N GLY A 146 11.66 13.75 -4.67
CA GLY A 146 12.32 12.59 -4.06
C GLY A 146 12.45 12.75 -2.54
N ILE A 147 12.69 11.64 -1.84
CA ILE A 147 13.11 11.60 -0.44
C ILE A 147 14.48 10.94 -0.33
N GLY A 148 15.25 11.30 0.69
CA GLY A 148 16.57 10.69 0.92
C GLY A 148 17.47 10.76 -0.30
N HIS A 149 17.96 9.60 -0.77
CA HIS A 149 18.79 9.44 -1.96
C HIS A 149 17.92 9.19 -3.20
N ASP A 150 17.07 10.16 -3.54
CA ASP A 150 16.24 10.17 -4.75
C ASP A 150 15.20 9.05 -4.87
N VAL A 151 14.69 8.52 -3.74
CA VAL A 151 13.50 7.65 -3.77
C VAL A 151 12.30 8.51 -4.21
N LEU A 152 11.81 8.28 -5.41
CA LEU A 152 10.79 9.14 -6.03
C LEU A 152 9.44 9.01 -5.33
N VAL A 153 8.81 10.13 -4.95
CA VAL A 153 7.48 10.13 -4.32
C VAL A 153 6.41 9.93 -5.40
N PRO A 154 5.60 8.86 -5.34
CA PRO A 154 4.53 8.68 -6.32
C PRO A 154 3.42 9.72 -6.14
N SER A 155 2.83 10.17 -7.25
CA SER A 155 1.64 11.03 -7.25
C SER A 155 0.36 10.26 -6.86
N SER A 156 0.37 8.95 -7.14
CA SER A 156 -0.74 8.04 -6.81
C SER A 156 -0.19 6.63 -6.58
N THR A 157 -0.96 5.81 -5.87
CA THR A 157 -0.77 4.36 -5.83
C THR A 157 -1.96 3.67 -6.45
N TRP A 158 -1.73 2.55 -7.12
CA TRP A 158 -2.78 1.76 -7.75
C TRP A 158 -2.71 0.31 -7.29
N LYS A 159 -3.89 -0.35 -7.24
CA LYS A 159 -4.04 -1.77 -6.93
C LYS A 159 -4.99 -2.39 -7.93
N ALA A 160 -4.44 -3.15 -8.86
CA ALA A 160 -5.17 -3.90 -9.87
C ALA A 160 -5.58 -5.27 -9.29
N VAL A 161 -6.82 -5.64 -9.51
CA VAL A 161 -7.41 -6.90 -9.04
C VAL A 161 -8.04 -7.61 -10.22
N TYR A 162 -7.72 -8.90 -10.37
CA TYR A 162 -8.40 -9.82 -11.25
C TYR A 162 -9.07 -10.92 -10.42
N ASP A 163 -10.37 -11.05 -10.56
CA ASP A 163 -11.16 -12.09 -9.92
C ASP A 163 -11.55 -13.16 -10.97
N PRO A 164 -10.97 -14.38 -10.87
CA PRO A 164 -11.30 -15.47 -11.79
C PRO A 164 -12.76 -15.94 -11.67
N THR A 165 -13.38 -15.78 -10.49
CA THR A 165 -14.74 -16.26 -10.23
C THR A 165 -15.78 -15.43 -10.97
N SER A 166 -15.61 -14.10 -10.96
CA SER A 166 -16.45 -13.18 -11.73
C SER A 166 -15.96 -12.98 -13.18
N ALA A 167 -14.79 -13.51 -13.53
CA ALA A 167 -14.06 -13.24 -14.76
C ALA A 167 -13.95 -11.74 -15.06
N GLY A 168 -13.65 -10.94 -14.03
CA GLY A 168 -13.58 -9.48 -14.08
C GLY A 168 -12.26 -8.93 -13.55
N ALA A 169 -11.89 -7.75 -14.04
CA ALA A 169 -10.72 -7.02 -13.55
C ALA A 169 -11.02 -5.53 -13.36
N GLY A 170 -10.44 -4.93 -12.31
CA GLY A 170 -10.59 -3.52 -12.01
C GLY A 170 -9.36 -2.99 -11.28
N VAL A 171 -9.23 -1.67 -11.18
CA VAL A 171 -8.06 -1.04 -10.57
C VAL A 171 -8.50 0.11 -9.67
N TYR A 172 -8.16 0.03 -8.39
CA TYR A 172 -8.18 1.20 -7.52
C TYR A 172 -7.00 2.11 -7.85
N VAL A 173 -7.25 3.40 -8.01
CA VAL A 173 -6.21 4.43 -8.15
C VAL A 173 -6.45 5.48 -7.10
N CYS A 174 -5.50 5.65 -6.17
CA CYS A 174 -5.63 6.54 -5.02
C CYS A 174 -4.56 7.63 -5.05
N LYS A 175 -4.96 8.90 -4.89
CA LYS A 175 -4.04 10.05 -4.83
C LYS A 175 -3.17 10.00 -3.58
N ASN A 176 -1.86 10.22 -3.74
CA ASN A 176 -0.90 10.26 -2.65
C ASN A 176 -0.71 11.69 -2.11
N ASN A 177 -1.71 12.18 -1.40
CA ASN A 177 -1.73 13.53 -0.81
C ASN A 177 -2.43 13.52 0.57
N ASP A 178 -2.56 14.70 1.19
CA ASP A 178 -3.16 14.83 2.54
C ASP A 178 -4.69 14.68 2.56
N THR A 179 -5.35 14.76 1.39
CA THR A 179 -6.78 14.52 1.22
C THR A 179 -7.02 13.45 0.14
N PRO A 180 -6.58 12.20 0.39
CA PRO A 180 -6.58 11.17 -0.63
C PRO A 180 -8.00 10.78 -1.05
N THR A 181 -8.19 10.59 -2.34
CA THR A 181 -9.39 10.04 -2.96
C THR A 181 -9.01 8.87 -3.83
N CYS A 182 -9.87 7.86 -3.90
CA CYS A 182 -9.70 6.72 -4.79
C CYS A 182 -10.77 6.74 -5.89
N THR A 183 -10.40 6.25 -7.06
CA THR A 183 -11.30 5.97 -8.19
C THR A 183 -11.07 4.55 -8.67
N ILE A 184 -12.08 3.95 -9.27
CA ILE A 184 -11.96 2.65 -9.93
C ILE A 184 -11.88 2.89 -11.43
N VAL A 185 -10.86 2.29 -12.07
CA VAL A 185 -10.65 2.41 -13.52
C VAL A 185 -10.44 1.03 -14.15
N SER A 186 -10.50 0.95 -15.47
CA SER A 186 -10.20 -0.27 -16.20
C SER A 186 -8.70 -0.56 -16.26
N VAL A 187 -8.33 -1.82 -16.45
CA VAL A 187 -6.93 -2.22 -16.65
C VAL A 187 -6.31 -1.52 -17.86
N ALA A 188 -7.08 -1.34 -18.94
CA ALA A 188 -6.61 -0.63 -20.13
C ALA A 188 -6.28 0.84 -19.83
N ALA A 189 -7.08 1.52 -19.00
CA ALA A 189 -6.81 2.89 -18.56
C ALA A 189 -5.51 2.97 -17.72
N LEU A 190 -5.28 2.00 -16.83
CA LEU A 190 -4.03 1.90 -16.08
C LEU A 190 -2.83 1.73 -17.03
N ILE A 191 -2.90 0.77 -17.97
CA ILE A 191 -1.82 0.52 -18.94
C ILE A 191 -1.46 1.81 -19.68
N HIS A 192 -2.48 2.53 -20.16
CA HIS A 192 -2.27 3.79 -20.86
C HIS A 192 -1.59 4.85 -19.97
N ALA A 193 -1.95 4.91 -18.70
CA ALA A 193 -1.43 5.91 -17.76
C ALA A 193 -0.01 5.63 -17.28
N VAL A 194 0.33 4.36 -16.98
CA VAL A 194 1.59 4.01 -16.31
C VAL A 194 2.53 3.13 -17.14
N GLY A 195 2.08 2.60 -18.30
CA GLY A 195 2.87 1.70 -19.15
C GLY A 195 3.19 0.35 -18.51
N ILE A 196 2.34 -0.13 -17.60
CA ILE A 196 2.46 -1.44 -16.94
C ILE A 196 1.18 -2.20 -17.15
N ASP A 197 1.26 -3.39 -17.78
CA ASP A 197 0.15 -4.33 -17.86
C ASP A 197 0.21 -5.30 -16.68
N PRO A 198 -0.70 -5.18 -15.70
CA PRO A 198 -0.70 -6.04 -14.51
C PRO A 198 -1.09 -7.49 -14.85
N PHE A 199 -1.88 -7.69 -15.90
CA PHE A 199 -2.44 -8.99 -16.29
C PHE A 199 -2.26 -9.27 -17.78
N PRO A 200 -1.04 -9.56 -18.27
CA PRO A 200 -0.76 -9.71 -19.70
C PRO A 200 -1.60 -10.79 -20.38
N SER A 201 -1.96 -11.84 -19.65
CA SER A 201 -2.71 -12.98 -20.19
C SER A 201 -4.22 -12.71 -20.33
N LEU A 202 -4.75 -11.62 -19.77
CA LEU A 202 -6.16 -11.31 -19.91
C LEU A 202 -6.47 -10.74 -21.30
N PRO A 203 -7.63 -11.09 -21.88
CA PRO A 203 -8.05 -10.57 -23.18
C PRO A 203 -8.35 -9.06 -23.13
N ALA A 204 -8.23 -8.39 -24.28
CA ALA A 204 -8.34 -6.93 -24.37
C ALA A 204 -9.73 -6.41 -23.98
N ASP A 205 -10.78 -7.13 -24.31
CA ASP A 205 -12.16 -6.78 -23.97
C ASP A 205 -12.42 -6.81 -22.45
N MET A 206 -11.80 -7.75 -21.73
CA MET A 206 -11.83 -7.79 -20.27
C MET A 206 -11.06 -6.60 -19.66
N LYS A 207 -9.89 -6.28 -20.19
CA LYS A 207 -9.09 -5.11 -19.76
C LYS A 207 -9.78 -3.78 -20.04
N ALA A 208 -10.62 -3.70 -21.07
CA ALA A 208 -11.29 -2.46 -21.46
C ALA A 208 -12.40 -2.02 -20.50
N ARG A 209 -12.93 -2.92 -19.69
CA ARG A 209 -14.02 -2.65 -18.73
C ARG A 209 -13.52 -2.77 -17.31
N ALA A 210 -13.91 -1.83 -16.45
CA ALA A 210 -13.65 -1.95 -15.01
C ALA A 210 -14.71 -2.88 -14.40
N MET A 211 -14.26 -3.89 -13.63
CA MET A 211 -15.11 -4.65 -12.73
C MET A 211 -15.55 -3.76 -11.57
N ASP A 212 -16.76 -3.93 -11.09
CA ASP A 212 -17.21 -3.31 -9.84
C ASP A 212 -16.41 -3.88 -8.67
N LEU A 213 -15.50 -3.08 -8.15
CA LEU A 213 -14.73 -3.41 -6.95
C LEU A 213 -15.45 -2.88 -5.71
N PRO A 214 -15.35 -3.58 -4.57
CA PRO A 214 -15.93 -3.08 -3.32
C PRO A 214 -15.40 -1.69 -2.95
N GLU A 215 -16.26 -0.84 -2.37
CA GLU A 215 -15.82 0.45 -1.84
C GLU A 215 -14.76 0.25 -0.74
N PRO A 216 -13.75 1.14 -0.67
CA PRO A 216 -12.75 1.08 0.40
C PRO A 216 -13.40 1.19 1.78
N GLU A 217 -13.07 0.29 2.67
CA GLU A 217 -13.62 0.26 4.02
C GLU A 217 -13.06 1.38 4.91
N SER A 218 -13.77 1.67 6.01
CA SER A 218 -13.26 2.63 6.99
C SER A 218 -12.02 2.08 7.68
N SER A 219 -10.91 2.83 7.62
CA SER A 219 -9.66 2.43 8.25
C SER A 219 -9.80 2.32 9.78
N PRO A 220 -9.44 1.18 10.40
CA PRO A 220 -9.46 1.01 11.84
C PRO A 220 -8.44 1.93 12.56
N TYR A 221 -7.43 2.41 11.85
CA TYR A 221 -6.42 3.34 12.39
C TYR A 221 -6.99 4.73 12.59
N ARG A 222 -7.84 5.23 11.67
CA ARG A 222 -8.54 6.53 11.83
C ARG A 222 -9.50 6.53 13.02
N ALA A 223 -10.22 5.45 13.25
CA ALA A 223 -11.09 5.31 14.41
C ALA A 223 -10.27 5.37 15.73
N ARG A 224 -9.12 4.69 15.79
CA ARG A 224 -8.22 4.74 16.95
C ARG A 224 -7.59 6.10 17.17
N GLN A 225 -7.21 6.82 16.11
CA GLN A 225 -6.65 8.17 16.23
C GLN A 225 -7.68 9.17 16.74
N SER A 226 -8.92 9.16 16.23
CA SER A 226 -9.99 10.03 16.69
C SER A 226 -10.34 9.75 18.16
N GLN A 227 -10.38 8.48 18.56
CA GLN A 227 -10.63 8.09 19.95
C GLN A 227 -9.46 8.47 20.88
N SER A 228 -8.22 8.30 20.43
CA SER A 228 -7.03 8.73 21.21
C SER A 228 -6.96 10.24 21.36
N TYR A 229 -7.37 11.00 20.34
CA TYR A 229 -7.44 12.46 20.39
C TYR A 229 -8.54 12.93 21.34
N GLN A 230 -9.75 12.35 21.26
CA GLN A 230 -10.83 12.63 22.19
C GLN A 230 -10.45 12.31 23.64
N ASN A 231 -9.89 11.13 23.89
CA ASN A 231 -9.38 10.75 25.21
C ASN A 231 -8.29 11.71 25.73
N ARG A 232 -7.48 12.28 24.85
CA ARG A 232 -6.47 13.29 25.22
C ARG A 232 -7.12 14.61 25.59
N LEU A 233 -8.11 15.07 24.84
CA LEU A 233 -8.88 16.29 25.13
C LEU A 233 -9.64 16.15 26.45
N GLU A 234 -10.28 15.01 26.71
CA GLU A 234 -10.94 14.71 27.97
C GLU A 234 -9.98 14.74 29.16
N ARG A 235 -8.81 14.11 29.03
CA ARG A 235 -7.75 14.14 30.08
C ARG A 235 -7.20 15.55 30.31
N GLN A 236 -7.09 16.37 29.27
CA GLN A 236 -6.68 17.77 29.40
C GLN A 236 -7.78 18.59 30.06
N GLY A 237 -9.05 18.40 29.70
CA GLY A 237 -10.21 19.05 30.33
C GLY A 237 -10.33 18.71 31.80
N ILE A 238 -10.16 17.43 32.18
CA ILE A 238 -10.15 16.98 33.58
C ILE A 238 -8.97 17.63 34.37
N ARG A 239 -7.77 17.70 33.78
CA ARG A 239 -6.61 18.34 34.42
C ARG A 239 -6.85 19.83 34.64
N LEU A 240 -7.39 20.55 33.67
CA LEU A 240 -7.73 21.98 33.81
C LEU A 240 -8.82 22.20 34.83
N GLY A 241 -9.86 21.36 34.86
CA GLY A 241 -10.92 21.39 35.84
C GLY A 241 -10.41 21.15 37.29
N LEU A 242 -9.52 20.15 37.47
CA LEU A 242 -8.91 19.87 38.75
C LEU A 242 -7.96 21.01 39.21
N HIS A 243 -7.28 21.65 38.27
CA HIS A 243 -6.41 22.80 38.61
C HIS A 243 -7.23 24.03 39.02
N ALA A 244 -8.32 24.32 38.34
CA ALA A 244 -9.25 25.39 38.70
C ALA A 244 -9.92 25.15 40.08
N LEU A 245 -10.36 23.91 40.35
CA LEU A 245 -10.91 23.54 41.66
C LEU A 245 -9.90 23.71 42.80
N LYS A 246 -8.62 23.38 42.57
CA LYS A 246 -7.57 23.52 43.57
C LYS A 246 -7.29 25.00 43.91
N GLN A 247 -7.29 25.88 42.90
CA GLN A 247 -7.15 27.33 43.12
C GLN A 247 -8.30 27.92 43.91
N ILE A 248 -9.54 27.45 43.70
CA ILE A 248 -10.74 27.94 44.45
C ILE A 248 -10.73 27.46 45.90
N MET A 249 -10.04 26.36 46.21
CA MET A 249 -9.95 25.82 47.58
C MET A 249 -8.77 26.38 48.39
N GLU A 250 -7.83 27.06 47.74
CA GLU A 250 -6.62 27.67 48.38
C GLU A 250 -6.79 29.19 48.58
N ASP A 251 -7.88 29.81 48.06
CA ASP A 251 -8.33 31.20 48.32
C ASP A 251 -9.44 31.21 49.40
#